data_950689577c3d9af8e672edfa188101c2
#
_entry.id   950689577c3d9af8e672edfa188101c2
#
_cell.length_a   1.000
_cell.length_b   1.000
_cell.length_c   1.000
_cell.angle_alpha   90.00
_cell.angle_beta   90.00
_cell.angle_gamma   90.00
#
_symmetry.space_group_name_H-M   'P 1'
#
loop_
_entity.id
_entity.type
_entity.pdbx_description
1 polymer ?
#
loop_
_entity_poly.entity_id
_entity_poly.type
_entity_poly.pdbx_seq_one_letter_code
_entity_poly.pdbx_strand_id
1 'polypeptide(L)'
;MTERRALAIELDAIGDTLPLWGAWLESVRAVLDVDPGTLPEDRAAAAAALDEAGAGNWRILLERFAEDHAAAYLRRDAATSAALQSLAGTGALLGVFTDAPEPLTRVALSQLGATRRISAVESGAGALQRLLETVGTGAEIIRTRADLLNRL
;
A
#
# COMPACT_ATOMS: atom_id res chain seq x y z
N MET A 1 23.26 -22.07 10.45
CA MET A 1 22.82 -21.18 9.36
C MET A 1 21.70 -20.30 9.88
N THR A 2 21.91 -19.00 9.89
CA THR A 2 20.91 -18.06 10.41
C THR A 2 19.88 -17.78 9.31
N GLU A 3 18.62 -17.97 9.61
CA GLU A 3 17.55 -17.60 8.69
C GLU A 3 17.55 -16.08 8.52
N ARG A 4 17.32 -15.63 7.30
CA ARG A 4 17.22 -14.21 7.00
C ARG A 4 15.93 -13.67 7.60
N ARG A 5 16.05 -12.61 8.38
CA ARG A 5 14.89 -11.90 8.94
C ARG A 5 14.04 -11.35 7.81
N ALA A 6 12.73 -11.51 7.91
CA ALA A 6 11.77 -10.98 6.96
C ALA A 6 10.66 -10.23 7.70
N LEU A 7 10.24 -9.12 7.12
CA LEU A 7 9.16 -8.30 7.65
C LEU A 7 8.11 -8.09 6.57
N ALA A 8 6.85 -8.29 6.94
CA ALA A 8 5.70 -8.00 6.10
C ALA A 8 5.05 -6.72 6.65
N ILE A 9 5.19 -5.63 5.92
CA ILE A 9 4.82 -4.29 6.38
C ILE A 9 3.58 -3.83 5.62
N GLU A 10 2.52 -3.48 6.35
CA GLU A 10 1.35 -2.87 5.74
C GLU A 10 1.73 -1.50 5.18
N LEU A 11 1.29 -1.20 3.98
CA LEU A 11 1.63 0.05 3.29
C LEU A 11 1.34 1.28 4.16
N ASP A 12 0.18 1.27 4.84
CA ASP A 12 -0.23 2.41 5.66
C ASP A 12 0.64 2.62 6.92
N ALA A 13 1.49 1.65 7.26
CA ALA A 13 2.53 1.84 8.29
C ALA A 13 3.66 2.74 7.78
N ILE A 14 3.87 2.78 6.46
CA ILE A 14 4.88 3.63 5.82
C ILE A 14 4.31 5.00 5.50
N GLY A 15 3.07 5.04 5.01
CA GLY A 15 2.35 6.28 4.73
C GLY A 15 0.86 6.01 4.56
N ASP A 16 0.02 6.82 5.18
CA ASP A 16 -1.43 6.64 5.16
C ASP A 16 -2.00 6.98 3.79
N THR A 17 -2.45 5.97 3.06
CA THR A 17 -3.02 6.12 1.72
C THR A 17 -4.53 6.30 1.72
N LEU A 18 -5.20 6.20 2.87
CA LEU A 18 -6.66 6.32 2.95
C LEU A 18 -7.18 7.69 2.52
N PRO A 19 -6.56 8.83 2.91
CA PRO A 19 -7.02 10.13 2.42
C PRO A 19 -6.93 10.27 0.90
N LEU A 20 -5.89 9.76 0.27
CA LEU A 20 -5.75 9.79 -1.18
C LEU A 20 -6.83 8.94 -1.86
N TRP A 21 -7.07 7.73 -1.34
CA TRP A 21 -8.13 6.86 -1.82
C TRP A 21 -9.50 7.53 -1.72
N GLY A 22 -9.82 8.12 -0.58
CA GLY A 22 -11.09 8.82 -0.36
C GLY A 22 -11.27 10.01 -1.29
N ALA A 23 -10.21 10.79 -1.50
CA ALA A 23 -10.24 11.93 -2.43
C ALA A 23 -10.50 11.47 -3.87
N TRP A 24 -9.87 10.36 -4.28
CA TRP A 24 -10.13 9.79 -5.60
C TRP A 24 -11.59 9.37 -5.76
N LEU A 25 -12.13 8.64 -4.78
CA LEU A 25 -13.53 8.20 -4.84
C LEU A 25 -14.48 9.38 -5.03
N GLU A 26 -14.26 10.47 -4.30
CA GLU A 26 -15.07 11.69 -4.47
C GLU A 26 -14.89 12.30 -5.86
N SER A 27 -13.68 12.32 -6.39
CA SER A 27 -13.39 12.92 -7.69
C SER A 27 -14.05 12.18 -8.85
N VAL A 28 -14.26 10.85 -8.73
CA VAL A 28 -14.81 10.03 -9.80
C VAL A 28 -16.30 9.71 -9.63
N ARG A 29 -16.92 10.20 -8.56
CA ARG A 29 -18.34 9.94 -8.25
C ARG A 29 -19.23 10.18 -9.47
N ALA A 30 -19.12 11.34 -10.11
CA ALA A 30 -19.93 11.69 -11.25
C ALA A 30 -19.51 10.95 -12.53
N VAL A 31 -18.21 10.75 -12.71
CA VAL A 31 -17.65 10.11 -13.91
C VAL A 31 -18.01 8.63 -13.99
N LEU A 32 -17.91 7.92 -12.86
CA LEU A 32 -18.18 6.49 -12.81
C LEU A 32 -19.63 6.17 -12.42
N ASP A 33 -20.42 7.18 -12.05
CA ASP A 33 -21.80 7.02 -11.56
C ASP A 33 -21.85 6.01 -10.39
N VAL A 34 -20.92 6.15 -9.46
CA VAL A 34 -20.82 5.30 -8.28
C VAL A 34 -20.86 6.19 -7.03
N ASP A 35 -21.70 5.83 -6.07
CA ASP A 35 -21.73 6.50 -4.76
C ASP A 35 -20.65 5.89 -3.86
N PRO A 36 -19.61 6.66 -3.48
CA PRO A 36 -18.55 6.15 -2.59
C PRO A 36 -19.08 5.58 -1.27
N GLY A 37 -20.19 6.11 -0.77
CA GLY A 37 -20.79 5.65 0.47
C GLY A 37 -21.35 4.24 0.40
N THR A 38 -21.56 3.69 -0.80
CA THR A 38 -22.04 2.31 -1.01
C THR A 38 -20.91 1.31 -1.17
N LEU A 39 -19.67 1.76 -1.32
CA LEU A 39 -18.52 0.88 -1.49
C LEU A 39 -18.02 0.34 -0.13
N PRO A 40 -17.54 -0.92 -0.10
CA PRO A 40 -16.91 -1.46 1.12
C PRO A 40 -15.70 -0.63 1.55
N GLU A 41 -15.40 -0.62 2.84
CA GLU A 41 -14.20 0.03 3.38
C GLU A 41 -12.93 -0.68 2.92
N ASP A 42 -12.96 -2.01 2.88
CA ASP A 42 -11.86 -2.80 2.32
C ASP A 42 -11.69 -2.43 0.85
N ARG A 43 -10.51 -1.96 0.49
CA ARG A 43 -10.25 -1.46 -0.86
C ARG A 43 -10.22 -2.58 -1.91
N ALA A 44 -9.85 -3.80 -1.51
CA ALA A 44 -9.92 -4.95 -2.41
C ALA A 44 -11.38 -5.28 -2.73
N ALA A 45 -12.25 -5.25 -1.72
CA ALA A 45 -13.69 -5.45 -1.93
C ALA A 45 -14.31 -4.31 -2.73
N ALA A 46 -13.87 -3.06 -2.49
CA ALA A 46 -14.30 -1.91 -3.28
C ALA A 46 -13.89 -2.06 -4.75
N ALA A 47 -12.67 -2.52 -5.02
CA ALA A 47 -12.21 -2.77 -6.38
C ALA A 47 -13.06 -3.82 -7.09
N ALA A 48 -13.40 -4.89 -6.39
CA ALA A 48 -14.28 -5.92 -6.93
C ALA A 48 -15.69 -5.36 -7.25
N ALA A 49 -16.20 -4.50 -6.38
CA ALA A 49 -17.50 -3.84 -6.59
C ALA A 49 -17.46 -2.91 -7.82
N LEU A 50 -16.37 -2.18 -8.02
CA LEU A 50 -16.19 -1.32 -9.19
C LEU A 50 -16.12 -2.15 -10.48
N ASP A 51 -15.42 -3.27 -10.45
CA ASP A 51 -15.36 -4.18 -11.59
C ASP A 51 -16.73 -4.76 -11.90
N GLU A 52 -17.47 -5.19 -10.89
CA GLU A 52 -18.80 -5.77 -11.04
C GLU A 52 -19.83 -4.75 -11.56
N ALA A 53 -19.68 -3.49 -11.14
CA ALA A 53 -20.54 -2.41 -11.62
C ALA A 53 -20.21 -1.96 -13.05
N GLY A 54 -19.17 -2.49 -13.67
CA GLY A 54 -18.75 -2.10 -15.01
C GLY A 54 -18.23 -0.68 -15.08
N ALA A 55 -17.50 -0.24 -14.07
CA ALA A 55 -17.02 1.14 -13.94
C ALA A 55 -15.88 1.51 -14.91
N GLY A 56 -15.73 0.80 -16.02
CA GLY A 56 -14.78 1.12 -17.08
C GLY A 56 -13.32 1.03 -16.64
N ASN A 57 -12.52 1.98 -17.12
CA ASN A 57 -11.09 2.01 -16.84
C ASN A 57 -10.77 2.75 -15.53
N TRP A 58 -11.49 2.41 -14.47
CA TRP A 58 -11.31 3.09 -13.18
C TRP A 58 -9.88 2.99 -12.65
N ARG A 59 -9.15 1.91 -12.97
CA ARG A 59 -7.75 1.75 -12.54
C ARG A 59 -6.84 2.79 -13.17
N ILE A 60 -7.07 3.14 -14.42
CA ILE A 60 -6.31 4.20 -15.10
C ILE A 60 -6.64 5.56 -14.49
N LEU A 61 -7.90 5.79 -14.16
CA LEU A 61 -8.31 7.04 -13.50
C LEU A 61 -7.65 7.15 -12.12
N LEU A 62 -7.60 6.06 -11.37
CA LEU A 62 -6.93 6.02 -10.07
C LEU A 62 -5.43 6.30 -10.20
N GLU A 63 -4.78 5.68 -11.16
CA GLU A 63 -3.35 5.89 -11.40
C GLU A 63 -3.04 7.35 -11.69
N ARG A 64 -3.77 7.97 -12.59
CA ARG A 64 -3.59 9.38 -12.96
C ARG A 64 -3.85 10.30 -11.78
N PHE A 65 -4.93 10.06 -11.04
CA PHE A 65 -5.25 10.86 -9.87
C PHE A 65 -4.14 10.73 -8.81
N ALA A 66 -3.67 9.52 -8.56
CA ALA A 66 -2.62 9.27 -7.58
C ALA A 66 -1.33 9.98 -7.99
N GLU A 67 -0.92 9.90 -9.27
CA GLU A 67 0.27 10.58 -9.76
C GLU A 67 0.16 12.10 -9.60
N ASP A 68 -1.01 12.66 -9.86
CA ASP A 68 -1.23 14.11 -9.80
C ASP A 68 -1.32 14.63 -8.36
N HIS A 69 -1.79 13.79 -7.41
CA HIS A 69 -2.14 14.25 -6.06
C HIS A 69 -1.32 13.60 -4.94
N ALA A 70 -0.49 12.60 -5.23
CA ALA A 70 0.26 11.89 -4.21
C ALA A 70 1.10 12.84 -3.33
N ALA A 71 1.74 13.81 -3.92
CA ALA A 71 2.58 14.76 -3.20
C ALA A 71 1.79 15.60 -2.16
N ALA A 72 0.51 15.83 -2.40
CA ALA A 72 -0.35 16.56 -1.46
C ALA A 72 -0.80 15.71 -0.28
N TYR A 73 -0.92 14.39 -0.47
CA TYR A 73 -1.46 13.48 0.54
C TYR A 73 -0.41 12.63 1.24
N LEU A 74 0.72 12.37 0.57
CA LEU A 74 1.76 11.48 1.07
C LEU A 74 3.07 12.23 1.20
N ARG A 75 3.56 12.32 2.43
CA ARG A 75 4.84 12.96 2.72
C ARG A 75 5.81 11.95 3.29
N ARG A 76 7.05 12.01 2.84
CA ARG A 76 8.12 11.21 3.42
C ARG A 76 8.32 11.62 4.87
N ASP A 77 8.34 10.63 5.74
CA ASP A 77 8.63 10.81 7.15
C ASP A 77 10.06 10.35 7.41
N ALA A 78 10.87 11.25 7.95
CA ALA A 78 12.30 10.98 8.18
C ALA A 78 12.50 9.77 9.10
N ALA A 79 11.71 9.64 10.15
CA ALA A 79 11.82 8.52 11.09
C ALA A 79 11.47 7.19 10.42
N THR A 80 10.41 7.16 9.63
CA THR A 80 9.99 5.96 8.89
C THR A 80 11.04 5.57 7.85
N SER A 81 11.54 6.53 7.10
CA SER A 81 12.59 6.28 6.09
C SER A 81 13.87 5.75 6.74
N ALA A 82 14.27 6.30 7.89
CA ALA A 82 15.42 5.83 8.64
C ALA A 82 15.21 4.40 9.16
N ALA A 83 13.99 4.08 9.63
CA ALA A 83 13.65 2.74 10.08
C ALA A 83 13.78 1.72 8.95
N LEU A 84 13.22 2.02 7.78
CA LEU A 84 13.32 1.13 6.61
C LEU A 84 14.77 0.95 6.19
N GLN A 85 15.54 2.03 6.15
CA GLN A 85 16.96 1.98 5.79
C GLN A 85 17.75 1.12 6.79
N SER A 86 17.51 1.30 8.07
CA SER A 86 18.19 0.54 9.12
C SER A 86 17.87 -0.95 9.03
N LEU A 87 16.60 -1.29 8.89
CA LEU A 87 16.16 -2.69 8.78
C LEU A 87 16.73 -3.35 7.52
N ALA A 88 16.68 -2.66 6.38
CA ALA A 88 17.26 -3.18 5.15
C ALA A 88 18.79 -3.35 5.30
N GLY A 89 19.45 -2.43 6.00
CA GLY A 89 20.88 -2.50 6.27
C GLY A 89 21.31 -3.71 7.10
N THR A 90 20.42 -4.27 7.91
CA THR A 90 20.68 -5.51 8.66
C THR A 90 20.58 -6.76 7.80
N GLY A 91 20.23 -6.63 6.52
CA GLY A 91 20.02 -7.76 5.63
C GLY A 91 18.61 -8.33 5.66
N ALA A 92 17.70 -7.71 6.39
CA ALA A 92 16.31 -8.15 6.44
C ALA A 92 15.63 -7.99 5.07
N LEU A 93 14.75 -8.94 4.75
CA LEU A 93 13.85 -8.80 3.60
C LEU A 93 12.65 -7.95 4.01
N LEU A 94 12.41 -6.88 3.28
CA LEU A 94 11.27 -6.02 3.54
C LEU A 94 10.21 -6.24 2.44
N GLY A 95 9.04 -6.72 2.83
CA GLY A 95 7.89 -6.86 1.94
C GLY A 95 6.79 -5.90 2.36
N VAL A 96 5.97 -5.49 1.41
CA VAL A 96 4.82 -4.62 1.65
C VAL A 96 3.55 -5.30 1.18
N PHE A 97 2.50 -5.20 1.97
CA PHE A 97 1.16 -5.67 1.60
C PHE A 97 0.13 -4.56 1.84
N THR A 98 -0.94 -4.59 1.07
CA THR A 98 -2.04 -3.63 1.20
C THR A 98 -3.29 -4.17 0.51
N ASP A 99 -4.46 -3.77 0.99
CA ASP A 99 -5.72 -4.04 0.30
C ASP A 99 -5.97 -3.12 -0.89
N ALA A 100 -5.16 -2.06 -1.03
CA ALA A 100 -5.31 -1.08 -2.10
C ALA A 100 -5.03 -1.68 -3.48
N PRO A 101 -5.65 -1.14 -4.54
CA PRO A 101 -5.30 -1.54 -5.91
C PRO A 101 -3.84 -1.25 -6.26
N GLU A 102 -3.29 -2.05 -7.15
CA GLU A 102 -1.89 -1.96 -7.55
C GLU A 102 -1.45 -0.56 -8.00
N PRO A 103 -2.22 0.18 -8.84
CA PRO A 103 -1.79 1.52 -9.27
C PRO A 103 -1.56 2.48 -8.10
N LEU A 104 -2.44 2.46 -7.10
CA LEU A 104 -2.27 3.29 -5.91
C LEU A 104 -1.04 2.88 -5.11
N THR A 105 -0.84 1.58 -4.94
CA THR A 105 0.29 1.03 -4.18
C THR A 105 1.62 1.47 -4.80
N ARG A 106 1.76 1.32 -6.10
CA ARG A 106 2.98 1.67 -6.82
C ARG A 106 3.30 3.16 -6.71
N VAL A 107 2.31 4.01 -6.95
CA VAL A 107 2.49 5.46 -6.86
C VAL A 107 2.82 5.87 -5.42
N ALA A 108 2.14 5.29 -4.43
CA ALA A 108 2.40 5.60 -3.02
C ALA A 108 3.82 5.25 -2.61
N LEU A 109 4.30 4.05 -2.93
CA LEU A 109 5.66 3.63 -2.59
C LEU A 109 6.71 4.53 -3.24
N SER A 110 6.48 4.91 -4.49
CA SER A 110 7.37 5.84 -5.20
C SER A 110 7.40 7.21 -4.52
N GLN A 111 6.23 7.75 -4.20
CA GLN A 111 6.12 9.05 -3.53
C GLN A 111 6.79 9.03 -2.15
N LEU A 112 6.65 7.93 -1.42
CA LEU A 112 7.24 7.76 -0.09
C LEU A 112 8.74 7.43 -0.14
N GLY A 113 9.29 7.22 -1.32
CA GLY A 113 10.72 6.91 -1.49
C GLY A 113 11.11 5.55 -0.95
N ALA A 114 10.18 4.60 -0.87
CA ALA A 114 10.41 3.30 -0.25
C ALA A 114 10.77 2.20 -1.25
N THR A 115 10.54 2.42 -2.54
CA THR A 115 10.62 1.37 -3.57
C THR A 115 11.94 0.59 -3.57
N ARG A 116 13.06 1.27 -3.39
CA ARG A 116 14.39 0.65 -3.46
C ARG A 116 14.67 -0.34 -2.34
N ARG A 117 14.02 -0.16 -1.18
CA ARG A 117 14.27 -0.98 0.01
C ARG A 117 13.32 -2.15 0.12
N ILE A 118 12.27 -2.15 -0.70
CA ILE A 118 11.22 -3.16 -0.65
C ILE A 118 11.53 -4.25 -1.67
N SER A 119 11.63 -5.49 -1.19
CA SER A 119 11.97 -6.64 -2.03
C SER A 119 10.76 -7.26 -2.72
N ALA A 120 9.58 -7.14 -2.13
CA ALA A 120 8.34 -7.71 -2.66
C ALA A 120 7.16 -6.86 -2.26
N VAL A 121 6.21 -6.70 -3.17
CA VAL A 121 4.98 -5.92 -2.94
C VAL A 121 3.80 -6.76 -3.39
N GLU A 122 2.78 -6.85 -2.53
CA GLU A 122 1.51 -7.48 -2.86
C GLU A 122 0.36 -6.52 -2.57
N SER A 123 -0.57 -6.44 -3.50
CA SER A 123 -1.71 -5.53 -3.38
C SER A 123 -3.02 -6.27 -3.65
N GLY A 124 -4.11 -5.73 -3.12
CA GLY A 124 -5.44 -6.26 -3.33
C GLY A 124 -5.80 -7.42 -2.40
N ALA A 125 -6.78 -8.22 -2.83
CA ALA A 125 -7.29 -9.34 -2.02
C ALA A 125 -6.21 -10.38 -1.78
N GLY A 126 -6.08 -10.84 -0.54
CA GLY A 126 -5.12 -11.87 -0.16
C GLY A 126 -3.66 -11.44 -0.22
N ALA A 127 -3.39 -10.14 -0.23
CA ALA A 127 -2.03 -9.61 -0.37
C ALA A 127 -1.08 -10.11 0.71
N LEU A 128 -1.49 -10.09 1.97
CA LEU A 128 -0.62 -10.55 3.06
C LEU A 128 -0.23 -12.01 2.88
N GLN A 129 -1.18 -12.87 2.55
CA GLN A 129 -0.89 -14.29 2.38
C GLN A 129 0.09 -14.53 1.23
N ARG A 130 -0.12 -13.87 0.09
CA ARG A 130 0.81 -13.99 -1.04
C ARG A 130 2.20 -13.47 -0.68
N LEU A 131 2.27 -12.39 0.08
CA LEU A 131 3.55 -11.85 0.53
C LEU A 131 4.28 -12.85 1.43
N LEU A 132 3.57 -13.46 2.39
CA LEU A 132 4.18 -14.46 3.27
C LEU A 132 4.67 -15.68 2.51
N GLU A 133 3.99 -16.07 1.43
CA GLU A 133 4.46 -17.15 0.56
C GLU A 133 5.77 -16.79 -0.15
N THR A 134 5.98 -15.51 -0.44
CA THR A 134 7.18 -15.01 -1.11
C THR A 134 8.35 -14.81 -0.15
N VAL A 135 8.12 -14.16 0.99
CA VAL A 135 9.20 -13.77 1.91
C VAL A 135 9.38 -14.74 3.08
N GLY A 136 8.43 -15.66 3.30
CA GLY A 136 8.46 -16.64 4.36
C GLY A 136 7.30 -16.49 5.33
N THR A 137 6.69 -17.61 5.70
CA THR A 137 5.52 -17.65 6.59
C THR A 137 5.85 -17.21 8.02
N GLY A 138 7.14 -17.23 8.39
CA GLY A 138 7.61 -16.76 9.69
C GLY A 138 7.94 -15.28 9.73
N ALA A 139 7.64 -14.51 8.69
CA ALA A 139 7.91 -13.08 8.67
C ALA A 139 7.14 -12.34 9.77
N GLU A 140 7.78 -11.32 10.34
CA GLU A 140 7.12 -10.44 11.30
C GLU A 140 6.12 -9.54 10.57
N ILE A 141 4.89 -9.46 11.07
CA ILE A 141 3.83 -8.65 10.47
C ILE A 141 3.77 -7.31 11.19
N ILE A 142 3.91 -6.23 10.43
CA ILE A 142 3.92 -4.87 10.95
C ILE A 142 2.76 -4.10 10.32
N ARG A 143 1.82 -3.61 11.14
CA ARG A 143 0.60 -2.97 10.67
C ARG A 143 0.54 -1.48 10.95
N THR A 144 1.38 -0.96 11.83
CA THR A 144 1.34 0.44 12.23
C THR A 144 2.72 1.07 12.16
N ARG A 145 2.74 2.40 12.00
CA ARG A 145 3.98 3.18 12.04
C ARG A 145 4.71 2.99 13.37
N ALA A 146 3.99 3.03 14.48
CA ALA A 146 4.58 2.84 15.81
C ALA A 146 5.27 1.48 15.91
N ASP A 147 4.63 0.42 15.42
CA ASP A 147 5.20 -0.92 15.43
C ASP A 147 6.45 -0.99 14.55
N LEU A 148 6.42 -0.35 13.39
CA LEU A 148 7.60 -0.28 12.51
C LEU A 148 8.78 0.40 13.21
N LEU A 149 8.55 1.54 13.85
CA LEU A 149 9.60 2.27 14.54
C LEU A 149 10.16 1.49 15.75
N ASN A 150 9.35 0.65 16.37
CA ASN A 150 9.78 -0.19 17.50
C ASN A 150 10.66 -1.38 17.10
N ARG A 151 10.84 -1.63 15.81
CA ARG A 151 11.68 -2.73 15.29
C ARG A 151 13.16 -2.34 15.15
N LEU A 152 13.50 -1.11 15.42
CA LEU A 152 14.89 -0.63 15.36
C LEU A 152 15.75 -1.17 16.49
#